data_5239c4fecd3a215ca9528092fafb0564
#
_entry.id   5239c4fecd3a215ca9528092fafb0564
#
_cell.length_a   1.000
_cell.length_b   1.000
_cell.length_c   1.000
_cell.angle_alpha   90.00
_cell.angle_beta   90.00
_cell.angle_gamma   90.00
#
_symmetry.space_group_name_H-M   'P 1'
#
loop_
_entity.id
_entity.type
_entity.pdbx_description
1 polymer ?
#
loop_
_entity_poly.entity_id
_entity_poly.type
_entity_poly.pdbx_seq_one_letter_code
_entity_poly.pdbx_strand_id
1 'polypeptide(L)'
;PWKIGSARITAAPIMAAIQSASTPALIDQLAEEGARRGRILLASSPYAHPEFARARTRTPLLVGLDAGARDLYGEERFGPIGFVITTDDRDAALAEAAADARAGGGITAFLYSTDEQYTERAIAAYSAAGAQLTCNLTGPMPLNFAAAYSDYHVTGLNPAGNATLTDLAFVASRFRITQSRAPAT
;
A
#
# COMPACT_ATOMS: atom_id res chain seq x y z
N PRO A 1 1.49 8.73 22.00
CA PRO A 1 1.67 7.29 21.91
C PRO A 1 0.44 6.68 21.24
N TRP A 2 0.61 6.21 20.03
CA TRP A 2 -0.43 5.54 19.24
C TRP A 2 -0.77 4.21 19.90
N LYS A 3 -1.99 4.05 20.36
CA LYS A 3 -2.50 2.73 20.74
C LYS A 3 -3.08 2.09 19.47
N ILE A 4 -2.36 1.13 18.91
CA ILE A 4 -2.97 0.21 17.95
C ILE A 4 -3.97 -0.61 18.76
N GLY A 5 -5.26 -0.30 18.59
CA GLY A 5 -6.32 -1.07 19.19
C GLY A 5 -6.22 -2.51 18.68
N SER A 6 -6.27 -3.49 19.58
CA SER A 6 -6.37 -4.90 19.22
C SER A 6 -7.76 -5.15 18.63
N ALA A 7 -7.92 -4.89 17.34
CA ALA A 7 -9.07 -5.38 16.63
C ALA A 7 -8.95 -6.91 16.59
N ARG A 8 -9.78 -7.62 17.35
CA ARG A 8 -9.98 -9.06 17.11
C ARG A 8 -10.58 -9.20 15.74
N ILE A 9 -9.76 -9.63 14.78
CA ILE A 9 -10.26 -10.08 13.49
C ILE A 9 -10.99 -11.41 13.77
N THR A 10 -12.30 -11.35 13.90
CA THR A 10 -13.17 -12.50 14.19
C THR A 10 -13.52 -13.31 12.95
N ALA A 11 -13.17 -12.84 11.75
CA ALA A 11 -13.21 -13.61 10.53
C ALA A 11 -11.79 -14.04 10.17
N ALA A 12 -11.58 -15.31 9.81
CA ALA A 12 -10.31 -15.76 9.28
C ALA A 12 -9.97 -14.85 8.09
N PRO A 13 -8.82 -14.14 8.11
CA PRO A 13 -8.46 -13.26 7.02
C PRO A 13 -8.32 -14.14 5.77
N ILE A 14 -9.13 -13.85 4.76
CA ILE A 14 -9.00 -14.50 3.47
C ILE A 14 -7.78 -13.86 2.81
N MET A 15 -6.62 -14.36 3.17
CA MET A 15 -5.38 -13.99 2.49
C MET A 15 -5.24 -14.86 1.26
N ALA A 16 -4.88 -14.26 0.14
CA ALA A 16 -4.60 -15.01 -1.08
C ALA A 16 -3.47 -16.03 -0.85
N ALA A 17 -3.59 -17.19 -1.49
CA ALA A 17 -2.53 -18.18 -1.45
C ALA A 17 -1.25 -17.63 -2.09
N ILE A 18 -0.11 -17.87 -1.44
CA ILE A 18 1.19 -17.48 -1.94
C ILE A 18 1.58 -18.37 -3.11
N GLN A 19 1.75 -17.78 -4.28
CA GLN A 19 2.07 -18.54 -5.49
C GLN A 19 3.54 -18.98 -5.54
N SER A 20 4.46 -18.06 -5.25
CA SER A 20 5.89 -18.36 -5.26
C SER A 20 6.30 -19.20 -4.03
N ALA A 21 7.07 -20.24 -4.26
CA ALA A 21 7.64 -21.06 -3.19
C ALA A 21 8.72 -20.31 -2.38
N SER A 22 9.32 -19.26 -2.94
CA SER A 22 10.36 -18.45 -2.28
C SER A 22 9.79 -17.38 -1.34
N THR A 23 8.54 -16.98 -1.51
CA THR A 23 7.94 -15.89 -0.69
C THR A 23 7.93 -16.19 0.81
N PRO A 24 7.63 -17.39 1.30
CA PRO A 24 7.76 -17.68 2.74
C PRO A 24 9.16 -17.44 3.30
N ALA A 25 10.20 -17.84 2.58
CA ALA A 25 11.59 -17.62 2.98
C ALA A 25 11.95 -16.11 2.97
N LEU A 26 11.45 -15.34 1.99
CA LEU A 26 11.59 -13.88 1.95
C LEU A 26 10.95 -13.24 3.18
N ILE A 27 9.74 -13.68 3.56
CA ILE A 27 9.04 -13.17 4.76
C ILE A 27 9.87 -13.43 6.01
N ASP A 28 10.40 -14.64 6.17
CA ASP A 28 11.22 -15.02 7.32
C ASP A 28 12.52 -14.19 7.37
N GLN A 29 13.21 -14.01 6.24
CA GLN A 29 14.40 -13.15 6.13
C GLN A 29 14.10 -11.71 6.52
N LEU A 30 13.02 -11.14 5.99
CA LEU A 30 12.62 -9.76 6.30
C LEU A 30 12.19 -9.59 7.76
N ALA A 31 11.61 -10.61 8.37
CA ALA A 31 11.30 -10.60 9.80
C ALA A 31 12.57 -10.59 10.65
N GLU A 32 13.58 -11.40 10.31
CA GLU A 32 14.86 -11.41 11.01
C GLU A 32 15.61 -10.09 10.86
N GLU A 33 15.69 -9.54 9.66
CA GLU A 33 16.32 -8.26 9.39
C GLU A 33 15.59 -7.09 10.04
N GLY A 34 14.27 -7.11 9.95
CA GLY A 34 13.42 -6.13 10.60
C GLY A 34 13.53 -6.14 12.13
N ALA A 35 13.70 -7.32 12.73
CA ALA A 35 13.91 -7.42 14.17
C ALA A 35 15.29 -6.86 14.61
N ARG A 36 16.32 -6.95 13.73
CA ARG A 36 17.65 -6.40 14.03
C ARG A 36 17.73 -4.88 13.87
N ARG A 37 16.96 -4.30 12.94
CA ARG A 37 17.09 -2.91 12.52
C ARG A 37 15.92 -2.02 12.89
N GLY A 38 14.87 -2.62 13.42
CA GLY A 38 13.65 -1.93 13.79
C GLY A 38 12.82 -2.74 14.77
N ARG A 39 11.51 -2.77 14.55
CA ARG A 39 10.57 -3.47 15.42
C ARG A 39 9.57 -4.29 14.62
N ILE A 40 9.35 -5.53 14.99
CA ILE A 40 8.24 -6.32 14.45
C ILE A 40 6.94 -5.83 15.08
N LEU A 41 6.08 -5.22 14.28
CA LEU A 41 4.76 -4.73 14.68
C LEU A 41 3.69 -5.82 14.60
N LEU A 42 3.81 -6.67 13.59
CA LEU A 42 2.98 -7.86 13.41
C LEU A 42 3.86 -8.99 12.85
N ALA A 43 3.96 -10.08 13.61
CA ALA A 43 4.70 -11.25 13.17
C ALA A 43 3.87 -12.10 12.19
N SER A 44 4.51 -12.53 11.11
CA SER A 44 3.90 -13.44 10.16
C SER A 44 3.98 -14.88 10.66
N SER A 45 2.92 -15.65 10.43
CA SER A 45 2.88 -17.08 10.72
C SER A 45 2.14 -17.84 9.62
N PRO A 46 2.49 -19.11 9.36
CA PRO A 46 1.70 -19.96 8.49
C PRO A 46 0.34 -20.28 9.13
N TYR A 47 -0.67 -20.47 8.31
CA TYR A 47 -1.97 -20.96 8.76
C TYR A 47 -2.57 -21.93 7.75
N ALA A 48 -3.52 -22.77 8.17
CA ALA A 48 -4.21 -23.67 7.28
C ALA A 48 -5.34 -22.93 6.54
N HIS A 49 -5.34 -23.00 5.20
CA HIS A 49 -6.45 -22.43 4.43
C HIS A 49 -7.69 -23.31 4.62
N PRO A 50 -8.87 -22.74 4.92
CA PRO A 50 -10.07 -23.51 5.25
C PRO A 50 -10.56 -24.42 4.11
N GLU A 51 -10.34 -24.01 2.86
CA GLU A 51 -10.84 -24.72 1.67
C GLU A 51 -9.74 -25.44 0.88
N PHE A 52 -8.48 -24.97 0.96
CA PHE A 52 -7.37 -25.47 0.15
C PHE A 52 -6.22 -25.97 1.00
N ALA A 53 -6.27 -27.23 1.38
CA ALA A 53 -5.28 -27.86 2.30
C ALA A 53 -3.82 -27.77 1.82
N ARG A 54 -3.59 -27.62 0.50
CA ARG A 54 -2.24 -27.48 -0.09
C ARG A 54 -1.83 -26.05 -0.36
N ALA A 55 -2.65 -25.06 -0.01
CA ALA A 55 -2.31 -23.66 -0.21
C ALA A 55 -1.13 -23.25 0.70
N ARG A 56 -0.17 -22.54 0.13
CA ARG A 56 0.84 -21.84 0.93
C ARG A 56 0.24 -20.53 1.43
N THR A 57 0.17 -20.39 2.73
CA THR A 57 -0.46 -19.24 3.39
C THR A 57 0.43 -18.67 4.47
N ARG A 58 0.40 -17.36 4.62
CA ARG A 58 1.06 -16.61 5.68
C ARG A 58 0.16 -15.45 6.12
N THR A 59 0.12 -15.19 7.41
CA THR A 59 -0.43 -13.94 7.91
C THR A 59 0.51 -12.78 7.53
N PRO A 60 0.04 -11.52 7.51
CA PRO A 60 0.89 -10.39 7.18
C PRO A 60 2.08 -10.24 8.13
N LEU A 61 3.24 -9.85 7.57
CA LEU A 61 4.37 -9.31 8.31
C LEU A 61 4.27 -7.78 8.29
N LEU A 62 4.38 -7.12 9.44
CA LEU A 62 4.49 -5.67 9.52
C LEU A 62 5.72 -5.29 10.34
N VAL A 63 6.60 -4.50 9.73
CA VAL A 63 7.87 -4.08 10.32
C VAL A 63 7.90 -2.56 10.46
N GLY A 64 8.20 -2.07 11.66
CA GLY A 64 8.48 -0.66 11.91
C GLY A 64 9.96 -0.35 11.72
N LEU A 65 10.28 0.64 10.91
CA LEU A 65 11.63 1.06 10.56
C LEU A 65 11.75 2.58 10.58
N ASP A 66 12.96 3.07 10.74
CA ASP A 66 13.29 4.47 10.47
C ASP A 66 13.61 4.66 8.99
N ALA A 67 13.48 5.90 8.49
CA ALA A 67 13.71 6.26 7.10
C ALA A 67 15.08 5.84 6.56
N GLY A 68 16.11 5.80 7.43
CA GLY A 68 17.46 5.35 7.08
C GLY A 68 17.59 3.88 6.67
N ALA A 69 16.56 3.05 6.91
CA ALA A 69 16.57 1.63 6.54
C ALA A 69 16.03 1.35 5.11
N ARG A 70 16.24 2.31 4.18
CA ARG A 70 15.67 2.27 2.83
C ARG A 70 16.02 1.03 2.01
N ASP A 71 17.18 0.44 2.23
CA ASP A 71 17.59 -0.82 1.60
C ASP A 71 16.66 -2.00 1.93
N LEU A 72 15.92 -1.95 3.05
CA LEU A 72 14.93 -2.97 3.38
C LEU A 72 13.57 -2.72 2.73
N TYR A 73 13.09 -1.47 2.73
CA TYR A 73 11.72 -1.13 2.29
C TYR A 73 11.65 -0.48 0.91
N GLY A 74 12.76 0.03 0.38
CA GLY A 74 12.78 0.81 -0.87
C GLY A 74 12.58 -0.01 -2.15
N GLU A 75 12.48 -1.32 -2.05
CA GLU A 75 12.18 -2.23 -3.17
C GLU A 75 10.82 -2.90 -2.99
N GLU A 76 10.13 -3.14 -4.11
CA GLU A 76 8.88 -3.88 -4.08
C GLU A 76 9.11 -5.32 -3.61
N ARG A 77 8.30 -5.76 -2.65
CA ARG A 77 8.35 -7.11 -2.08
C ARG A 77 7.01 -7.82 -2.31
N PHE A 78 7.02 -8.88 -3.10
CA PHE A 78 5.82 -9.65 -3.37
C PHE A 78 5.49 -10.59 -2.22
N GLY A 79 4.41 -10.27 -1.52
CA GLY A 79 3.90 -11.05 -0.40
C GLY A 79 3.07 -10.20 0.55
N PRO A 80 2.50 -10.79 1.60
CA PRO A 80 1.79 -10.05 2.64
C PRO A 80 2.79 -9.37 3.58
N ILE A 81 3.51 -8.38 3.06
CA ILE A 81 4.58 -7.66 3.76
C ILE A 81 4.24 -6.17 3.75
N GLY A 82 4.38 -5.52 4.89
CA GLY A 82 4.21 -4.08 5.01
C GLY A 82 5.30 -3.47 5.90
N PHE A 83 5.63 -2.21 5.62
CA PHE A 83 6.56 -1.43 6.41
C PHE A 83 5.86 -0.18 6.95
N VAL A 84 6.15 0.16 8.20
CA VAL A 84 5.76 1.44 8.82
C VAL A 84 7.04 2.23 9.00
N ILE A 85 7.20 3.26 8.19
CA ILE A 85 8.41 4.09 8.19
C ILE A 85 8.17 5.32 9.04
N THR A 86 9.07 5.55 10.00
CA THR A 86 9.06 6.76 10.82
C THR A 86 10.06 7.77 10.24
N THR A 87 9.63 9.00 10.09
CA THR A 87 10.45 10.14 9.66
C THR A 87 10.50 11.19 10.76
N ASP A 88 11.48 12.08 10.71
CA ASP A 88 11.65 13.15 11.69
C ASP A 88 10.50 14.16 11.64
N ASP A 89 9.98 14.40 10.46
CA ASP A 89 8.84 15.30 10.26
C ASP A 89 7.94 14.87 9.09
N ARG A 90 6.78 15.49 9.00
CA ARG A 90 5.77 15.18 7.99
C ARG A 90 6.17 15.60 6.57
N ASP A 91 7.00 16.61 6.42
CA ASP A 91 7.41 17.08 5.09
C ASP A 91 8.47 16.12 4.52
N ALA A 92 9.36 15.61 5.35
CA ALA A 92 10.25 14.50 4.98
C ALA A 92 9.45 13.25 4.60
N ALA A 93 8.43 12.89 5.39
CA ALA A 93 7.56 11.75 5.06
C ALA A 93 6.91 11.89 3.68
N LEU A 94 6.38 13.08 3.37
CA LEU A 94 5.75 13.33 2.08
C LEU A 94 6.75 13.27 0.94
N ALA A 95 7.91 13.91 1.10
CA ALA A 95 8.94 13.95 0.08
C ALA A 95 9.46 12.54 -0.26
N GLU A 96 9.77 11.73 0.76
CA GLU A 96 10.24 10.36 0.58
C GLU A 96 9.19 9.46 -0.04
N ALA A 97 7.95 9.48 0.48
CA ALA A 97 6.89 8.63 -0.03
C ALA A 97 6.50 8.97 -1.48
N ALA A 98 6.49 10.25 -1.85
CA ALA A 98 6.25 10.66 -3.24
C ALA A 98 7.42 10.29 -4.17
N ALA A 99 8.66 10.39 -3.69
CA ALA A 99 9.83 9.94 -4.43
C ALA A 99 9.82 8.42 -4.66
N ASP A 100 9.43 7.65 -3.65
CA ASP A 100 9.27 6.19 -3.75
C ASP A 100 8.17 5.80 -4.72
N ALA A 101 7.02 6.48 -4.66
CA ALA A 101 5.93 6.26 -5.61
C ALA A 101 6.38 6.54 -7.05
N ARG A 102 7.20 7.56 -7.28
CA ARG A 102 7.75 7.88 -8.59
C ARG A 102 8.76 6.83 -9.05
N ALA A 103 9.71 6.45 -8.20
CA ALA A 103 10.79 5.53 -8.54
C ALA A 103 10.29 4.10 -8.74
N GLY A 104 9.39 3.64 -7.89
CA GLY A 104 8.81 2.30 -7.91
C GLY A 104 7.55 2.15 -8.78
N GLY A 105 7.09 3.21 -9.44
CA GLY A 105 5.85 3.17 -10.21
C GLY A 105 4.62 2.94 -9.33
N GLY A 106 4.57 3.59 -8.17
CA GLY A 106 3.48 3.44 -7.22
C GLY A 106 2.11 3.73 -7.85
N ILE A 107 1.15 2.83 -7.62
CA ILE A 107 -0.16 2.88 -8.27
C ILE A 107 -1.08 3.81 -7.50
N THR A 108 -1.10 3.69 -6.19
CA THR A 108 -2.01 4.43 -5.31
C THR A 108 -1.33 4.81 -4.00
N ALA A 109 -1.74 5.94 -3.46
CA ALA A 109 -1.34 6.43 -2.16
C ALA A 109 -2.56 6.83 -1.33
N PHE A 110 -2.42 6.74 -0.02
CA PHE A 110 -3.43 7.19 0.93
C PHE A 110 -2.83 8.22 1.87
N LEU A 111 -3.56 9.31 2.07
CA LEU A 111 -3.20 10.36 3.03
C LEU A 111 -4.28 10.49 4.09
N TYR A 112 -3.88 10.57 5.33
CA TYR A 112 -4.76 10.89 6.46
C TYR A 112 -4.25 12.14 7.16
N SER A 113 -4.94 13.25 6.97
CA SER A 113 -4.57 14.56 7.53
C SER A 113 -5.79 15.45 7.71
N THR A 114 -5.77 16.26 8.76
CA THR A 114 -6.75 17.33 9.00
C THR A 114 -6.21 18.70 8.58
N ASP A 115 -4.94 18.78 8.16
CA ASP A 115 -4.29 20.00 7.69
C ASP A 115 -4.51 20.15 6.19
N GLU A 116 -5.32 21.14 5.79
CA GLU A 116 -5.67 21.40 4.40
C GLU A 116 -4.45 21.79 3.55
N GLN A 117 -3.55 22.62 4.08
CA GLN A 117 -2.35 23.04 3.35
C GLN A 117 -1.40 21.86 3.12
N TYR A 118 -1.29 20.98 4.10
CA TYR A 118 -0.50 19.74 3.93
C TYR A 118 -1.13 18.82 2.88
N THR A 119 -2.45 18.71 2.88
CA THR A 119 -3.19 17.93 1.89
C THR A 119 -2.99 18.48 0.46
N GLU A 120 -3.01 19.79 0.27
CA GLU A 120 -2.74 20.43 -1.02
C GLU A 120 -1.30 20.14 -1.51
N ARG A 121 -0.31 20.22 -0.62
CA ARG A 121 1.08 19.85 -0.97
C ARG A 121 1.20 18.38 -1.36
N ALA A 122 0.51 17.50 -0.65
CA ALA A 122 0.50 16.07 -0.97
C ALA A 122 -0.15 15.81 -2.34
N ILE A 123 -1.25 16.48 -2.66
CA ILE A 123 -1.89 16.38 -3.98
C ILE A 123 -0.90 16.78 -5.08
N ALA A 124 -0.19 17.88 -4.91
CA ALA A 124 0.81 18.34 -5.88
C ALA A 124 1.96 17.32 -6.02
N ALA A 125 2.48 16.81 -4.91
CA ALA A 125 3.60 15.87 -4.90
C ALA A 125 3.25 14.54 -5.57
N TYR A 126 2.11 13.95 -5.24
CA TYR A 126 1.68 12.68 -5.84
C TYR A 126 1.21 12.84 -7.29
N SER A 127 0.61 13.98 -7.65
CA SER A 127 0.33 14.30 -9.06
C SER A 127 1.62 14.35 -9.88
N ALA A 128 2.66 14.98 -9.35
CA ALA A 128 3.98 15.02 -10.00
C ALA A 128 4.65 13.64 -10.05
N ALA A 129 4.44 12.80 -9.04
CA ALA A 129 4.93 11.42 -9.00
C ALA A 129 4.18 10.49 -9.97
N GLY A 130 2.99 10.89 -10.45
CA GLY A 130 2.15 10.08 -11.34
C GLY A 130 1.34 9.00 -10.60
N ALA A 131 1.22 9.11 -9.28
CA ALA A 131 0.44 8.20 -8.46
C ALA A 131 -0.93 8.79 -8.10
N GLN A 132 -1.93 7.93 -8.01
CA GLN A 132 -3.24 8.31 -7.51
C GLN A 132 -3.19 8.56 -6.00
N LEU A 133 -3.85 9.63 -5.54
CA LEU A 133 -3.95 9.94 -4.12
C LEU A 133 -5.39 9.87 -3.64
N THR A 134 -5.62 9.19 -2.52
CA THR A 134 -6.89 9.17 -1.81
C THR A 134 -6.70 9.76 -0.41
N CYS A 135 -7.46 10.81 -0.09
CA CYS A 135 -7.35 11.52 1.17
C CYS A 135 -8.49 11.13 2.13
N ASN A 136 -8.14 10.84 3.38
CA ASN A 136 -9.05 10.62 4.51
C ASN A 136 -10.12 9.54 4.25
N LEU A 137 -9.73 8.48 3.54
CA LEU A 137 -10.61 7.35 3.30
C LEU A 137 -10.81 6.56 4.58
N THR A 138 -11.98 6.68 5.17
CA THR A 138 -12.43 5.90 6.34
C THR A 138 -13.72 5.18 6.01
N GLY A 139 -13.78 3.88 6.28
CA GLY A 139 -14.94 3.04 5.95
C GLY A 139 -15.01 2.62 4.47
N PRO A 140 -16.17 2.20 3.98
CA PRO A 140 -16.33 1.71 2.61
C PRO A 140 -15.94 2.78 1.59
N MET A 141 -15.19 2.37 0.58
CA MET A 141 -14.81 3.25 -0.53
C MET A 141 -15.96 3.35 -1.53
N PRO A 142 -16.55 4.54 -1.73
CA PRO A 142 -17.43 4.75 -2.86
C PRO A 142 -16.59 4.79 -4.12
N LEU A 143 -16.71 3.79 -4.95
CA LEU A 143 -16.02 3.75 -6.25
C LEU A 143 -16.89 4.48 -7.28
N ASN A 144 -16.29 5.44 -7.96
CA ASN A 144 -16.87 6.01 -9.15
C ASN A 144 -16.48 5.16 -10.36
N PHE A 145 -17.34 4.24 -10.77
CA PHE A 145 -17.10 3.37 -11.91
C PHE A 145 -17.04 4.10 -13.25
N ALA A 146 -17.46 5.36 -13.32
CA ALA A 146 -17.34 6.18 -14.52
C ALA A 146 -15.95 6.84 -14.65
N ALA A 147 -15.14 6.84 -13.60
CA ALA A 147 -13.79 7.38 -13.64
C ALA A 147 -12.80 6.30 -14.08
N ALA A 148 -11.99 6.61 -15.07
CA ALA A 148 -10.82 5.80 -15.42
C ALA A 148 -9.68 6.16 -14.47
N TYR A 149 -9.21 5.19 -13.70
CA TYR A 149 -8.08 5.36 -12.81
C TYR A 149 -6.77 5.19 -13.55
N SER A 150 -5.71 5.82 -13.05
CA SER A 150 -4.38 5.82 -13.71
C SER A 150 -3.58 4.54 -13.50
N ASP A 151 -4.07 3.58 -12.75
CA ASP A 151 -3.39 2.31 -12.58
C ASP A 151 -3.70 1.38 -13.75
N TYR A 152 -2.69 0.63 -14.21
CA TYR A 152 -2.83 -0.36 -15.27
C TYR A 152 -3.07 -1.78 -14.76
N HIS A 153 -3.36 -1.94 -13.48
CA HIS A 153 -3.71 -3.24 -12.94
C HIS A 153 -5.04 -3.72 -13.50
N VAL A 154 -5.03 -4.92 -14.03
CA VAL A 154 -6.23 -5.61 -14.48
C VAL A 154 -6.97 -6.11 -13.26
N THR A 155 -7.84 -5.27 -12.72
CA THR A 155 -8.71 -5.60 -11.57
C THR A 155 -10.15 -5.25 -11.89
N GLY A 156 -11.10 -5.83 -11.19
CA GLY A 156 -12.51 -5.45 -11.30
C GLY A 156 -12.79 -4.01 -10.86
N LEU A 157 -11.85 -3.36 -10.21
CA LEU A 157 -11.92 -1.97 -9.75
C LEU A 157 -11.34 -0.97 -10.75
N ASN A 158 -10.67 -1.46 -11.80
CA ASN A 158 -10.08 -0.64 -12.85
C ASN A 158 -10.62 -1.06 -14.22
N PRO A 159 -11.73 -0.48 -14.68
CA PRO A 159 -12.30 -0.79 -16.00
C PRO A 159 -11.32 -0.52 -17.15
N ALA A 160 -10.45 0.49 -17.01
CA ALA A 160 -9.45 0.81 -18.02
C ALA A 160 -8.38 -0.29 -18.15
N GLY A 161 -7.95 -0.88 -17.06
CA GLY A 161 -7.01 -2.01 -17.05
C GLY A 161 -7.59 -3.28 -17.68
N ASN A 162 -8.91 -3.40 -17.72
CA ASN A 162 -9.62 -4.52 -18.34
C ASN A 162 -9.96 -4.29 -19.83
N ALA A 163 -9.76 -3.08 -20.34
CA ALA A 163 -10.07 -2.74 -21.72
C ALA A 163 -9.07 -3.39 -22.68
N THR A 164 -9.53 -4.30 -23.49
CA THR A 164 -8.71 -4.96 -24.53
C THR A 164 -8.49 -4.09 -25.78
N LEU A 165 -9.29 -3.03 -25.93
CA LEU A 165 -9.26 -2.08 -27.05
C LEU A 165 -9.06 -0.67 -26.50
N THR A 166 -7.93 -0.41 -25.87
CA THR A 166 -7.58 0.91 -25.39
C THR A 166 -6.69 1.60 -26.43
N ASP A 167 -7.03 2.81 -26.84
CA ASP A 167 -6.15 3.54 -27.76
C ASP A 167 -4.86 3.99 -27.05
N LEU A 168 -3.83 4.23 -27.85
CA LEU A 168 -2.51 4.58 -27.34
C LEU A 168 -2.54 5.94 -26.62
N ALA A 169 -3.39 6.87 -27.02
CA ALA A 169 -3.54 8.17 -26.36
C ALA A 169 -4.12 8.02 -24.96
N PHE A 170 -5.08 7.14 -24.77
CA PHE A 170 -5.64 6.83 -23.45
C PHE A 170 -4.58 6.20 -22.53
N VAL A 171 -3.80 5.25 -23.03
CA VAL A 171 -2.74 4.58 -22.26
C VAL A 171 -1.60 5.55 -21.93
N ALA A 172 -1.23 6.43 -22.86
CA ALA A 172 -0.17 7.43 -22.66
C ALA A 172 -0.58 8.55 -21.71
N SER A 173 -1.87 8.90 -21.68
CA SER A 173 -2.42 9.96 -20.85
C SER A 173 -2.98 9.39 -19.56
N ARG A 174 -2.11 9.01 -18.62
CA ARG A 174 -2.55 8.58 -17.29
C ARG A 174 -3.39 9.66 -16.62
N PHE A 175 -4.62 9.33 -16.29
CA PHE A 175 -5.46 10.21 -15.48
C PHE A 175 -4.96 10.18 -14.05
N ARG A 176 -4.60 11.35 -13.53
CA ARG A 176 -4.20 11.52 -12.14
C ARG A 176 -5.41 11.99 -11.37
N ILE A 177 -5.93 11.10 -10.54
CA ILE A 177 -7.14 11.39 -9.77
C ILE A 177 -6.76 11.54 -8.31
N THR A 178 -7.23 12.63 -7.71
CA THR A 178 -7.24 12.79 -6.26
C THR A 178 -8.67 12.63 -5.77
N GLN A 179 -8.87 11.76 -4.80
CA GLN A 179 -10.12 11.64 -4.07
C GLN A 179 -9.91 12.17 -2.66
N SER A 180 -10.83 12.98 -2.16
CA SER A 180 -10.77 13.44 -0.78
C SER A 180 -12.12 13.29 -0.09
N ARG A 181 -12.06 13.05 1.19
CA ARG A 181 -13.20 13.05 2.11
C ARG A 181 -12.89 13.96 3.27
N ALA A 182 -13.89 14.65 3.79
CA ALA A 182 -13.72 15.37 5.05
C ALA A 182 -13.31 14.38 6.16
N PRO A 183 -12.38 14.75 7.05
CA PRO A 183 -12.04 13.93 8.21
C PRO A 183 -13.31 13.61 9.01
N ALA A 184 -13.39 12.38 9.51
CA ALA A 184 -14.43 12.03 10.47
C ALA A 184 -14.17 12.79 11.78
N THR A 185 -15.14 13.53 12.26
CA THR A 185 -15.12 14.23 13.56
C THR A 185 -15.43 13.27 14.69
#